data_05620b8611447b1353cb74fdcc43901e
#
_entry.id   05620b8611447b1353cb74fdcc43901e
#
_cell.length_a   1.000
_cell.length_b   1.000
_cell.length_c   1.000
_cell.angle_alpha   90.00
_cell.angle_beta   90.00
_cell.angle_gamma   90.00
#
_symmetry.space_group_name_H-M   'P 1'
#
loop_
_entity.id
_entity.type
_entity.pdbx_description
1 polymer ?
#
loop_
_entity_poly.entity_id
_entity_poly.type
_entity_poly.pdbx_seq_one_letter_code
_entity_poly.pdbx_strand_id
1 'polypeptide(L)'
;MHRKALGLPRNEIVQQIIDGIDDSISDFASYIPIGNVVKKLTTWQNQGAEILYLSSHSSLQNVKKDEIVLKKYDFPKGPIFYPKEKDWNFVIEEAKPDIIIEDDCESIGGEYQMTYPNLNKEWKAKLISIVIKEFGGIDNLPDDITKLKKWRS
;
A
#
# COMPACT_ATOMS: atom_id res chain seq x y z
N MET A 1 6.70 2.62 -5.98
CA MET A 1 8.14 2.72 -5.63
C MET A 1 8.79 3.90 -6.34
N HIS A 2 9.92 4.39 -5.86
CA HIS A 2 10.62 5.50 -6.53
C HIS A 2 11.19 5.06 -7.90
N ARG A 3 11.28 6.02 -8.85
CA ARG A 3 11.55 5.71 -10.27
C ARG A 3 12.92 5.08 -10.55
N LYS A 4 13.95 5.37 -9.75
CA LYS A 4 15.28 4.79 -9.93
C LYS A 4 15.42 3.37 -9.40
N ALA A 5 14.38 2.84 -8.76
CA ALA A 5 14.31 1.44 -8.34
C ALA A 5 13.98 0.48 -9.50
N LEU A 6 13.50 1.01 -10.64
CA LEU A 6 13.07 0.19 -11.76
C LEU A 6 14.21 -0.70 -12.29
N GLY A 7 13.94 -2.02 -12.31
CA GLY A 7 14.89 -3.02 -12.81
C GLY A 7 15.95 -3.45 -11.82
N LEU A 8 15.96 -2.90 -10.60
CA LEU A 8 16.88 -3.32 -9.55
C LEU A 8 16.34 -4.52 -8.77
N PRO A 9 17.21 -5.41 -8.26
CA PRO A 9 16.83 -6.42 -7.29
C PRO A 9 16.26 -5.79 -6.02
N ARG A 10 15.30 -6.45 -5.38
CA ARG A 10 14.60 -5.93 -4.18
C ARG A 10 15.55 -5.52 -3.06
N ASN A 11 16.58 -6.30 -2.78
CA ASN A 11 17.56 -6.00 -1.73
C ASN A 11 18.33 -4.69 -1.99
N GLU A 12 18.62 -4.36 -3.25
CA GLU A 12 19.26 -3.09 -3.61
C GLU A 12 18.29 -1.91 -3.43
N ILE A 13 16.99 -2.09 -3.74
CA ILE A 13 15.97 -1.07 -3.51
C ILE A 13 15.84 -0.78 -2.00
N VAL A 14 15.74 -1.82 -1.18
CA VAL A 14 15.68 -1.71 0.28
C VAL A 14 16.90 -0.95 0.80
N GLN A 15 18.11 -1.29 0.31
CA GLN A 15 19.32 -0.62 0.73
C GLN A 15 19.35 0.86 0.34
N GLN A 16 18.88 1.23 -0.85
CA GLN A 16 18.76 2.64 -1.27
C GLN A 16 17.88 3.45 -0.31
N ILE A 17 16.75 2.88 0.13
CA ILE A 17 15.85 3.54 1.08
C ILE A 17 16.53 3.72 2.44
N ILE A 18 17.20 2.67 2.96
CA ILE A 18 17.92 2.72 4.22
C ILE A 18 19.02 3.80 4.19
N ASP A 19 19.76 3.86 3.11
CA ASP A 19 20.87 4.80 2.93
C ASP A 19 20.38 6.23 2.68
N GLY A 20 19.18 6.40 2.16
CA GLY A 20 18.56 7.71 1.88
C GLY A 20 19.33 8.57 0.85
N ILE A 21 20.08 7.96 -0.02
CA ILE A 21 21.05 8.65 -0.92
C ILE A 21 20.47 9.10 -2.25
N ASP A 22 19.21 8.77 -2.56
CA ASP A 22 18.58 9.08 -3.84
C ASP A 22 17.42 10.09 -3.70
N ASP A 23 17.52 11.22 -4.38
CA ASP A 23 16.48 12.27 -4.37
C ASP A 23 15.13 11.79 -4.88
N SER A 24 15.08 10.72 -5.71
CA SER A 24 13.83 10.18 -6.22
C SER A 24 12.98 9.52 -5.13
N ILE A 25 13.56 9.16 -3.99
CA ILE A 25 12.85 8.59 -2.82
C ILE A 25 11.83 9.59 -2.26
N SER A 26 12.17 10.88 -2.25
CA SER A 26 11.30 11.96 -1.76
C SER A 26 10.39 12.54 -2.83
N ASP A 27 10.59 12.18 -4.09
CA ASP A 27 9.80 12.65 -5.23
C ASP A 27 8.57 11.77 -5.43
N PHE A 28 7.64 11.83 -4.49
CA PHE A 28 6.46 10.95 -4.42
C PHE A 28 5.60 11.03 -5.70
N ALA A 29 5.49 12.19 -6.33
CA ALA A 29 4.72 12.37 -7.56
C ALA A 29 5.33 11.63 -8.78
N SER A 30 6.59 11.24 -8.71
CA SER A 30 7.29 10.47 -9.75
C SER A 30 7.28 8.96 -9.52
N TYR A 31 6.63 8.48 -8.46
CA TYR A 31 6.57 7.07 -8.14
C TYR A 31 5.93 6.27 -9.28
N ILE A 32 6.36 5.03 -9.40
CA ILE A 32 5.91 4.08 -10.43
C ILE A 32 5.23 2.87 -9.77
N PRO A 33 4.23 2.26 -10.44
CA PRO A 33 3.64 1.01 -9.97
C PRO A 33 4.67 -0.11 -9.86
N ILE A 34 4.37 -1.09 -9.02
CA ILE A 34 5.15 -2.33 -8.91
C ILE A 34 4.38 -3.44 -9.63
N GLY A 35 5.05 -4.11 -10.58
CA GLY A 35 4.46 -5.23 -11.32
C GLY A 35 3.15 -4.85 -12.03
N ASN A 36 2.18 -5.76 -11.99
CA ASN A 36 0.87 -5.60 -12.63
C ASN A 36 -0.22 -5.10 -11.67
N VAL A 37 0.14 -4.30 -10.66
CA VAL A 37 -0.77 -3.85 -9.60
C VAL A 37 -2.08 -3.26 -10.14
N VAL A 38 -2.02 -2.42 -11.17
CA VAL A 38 -3.22 -1.78 -11.76
C VAL A 38 -4.17 -2.83 -12.32
N LYS A 39 -3.63 -3.78 -13.10
CA LYS A 39 -4.41 -4.90 -13.65
C LYS A 39 -5.04 -5.75 -12.55
N LYS A 40 -4.29 -6.06 -11.50
CA LYS A 40 -4.76 -6.84 -10.35
C LYS A 40 -5.92 -6.16 -9.63
N LEU A 41 -5.75 -4.89 -9.27
CA LEU A 41 -6.79 -4.10 -8.61
C LEU A 41 -8.05 -3.95 -9.49
N THR A 42 -7.88 -3.73 -10.79
CA THR A 42 -8.98 -3.66 -11.76
C THR A 42 -9.72 -5.00 -11.84
N THR A 43 -8.99 -6.11 -11.83
CA THR A 43 -9.59 -7.46 -11.82
C THR A 43 -10.47 -7.67 -10.58
N TRP A 44 -10.01 -7.26 -9.41
CA TRP A 44 -10.81 -7.35 -8.18
C TRP A 44 -12.02 -6.41 -8.20
N GLN A 45 -11.84 -5.17 -8.68
CA GLN A 45 -12.95 -4.22 -8.81
C GLN A 45 -14.04 -4.74 -9.74
N ASN A 46 -13.68 -5.37 -10.87
CA ASN A 46 -14.61 -5.98 -11.80
C ASN A 46 -15.39 -7.19 -11.20
N GLN A 47 -14.87 -7.78 -10.13
CA GLN A 47 -15.54 -8.82 -9.35
C GLN A 47 -16.38 -8.25 -8.19
N GLY A 48 -16.52 -6.92 -8.11
CA GLY A 48 -17.33 -6.24 -7.11
C GLY A 48 -16.58 -5.76 -5.88
N ALA A 49 -15.23 -5.80 -5.87
CA ALA A 49 -14.47 -5.19 -4.80
C ALA A 49 -14.54 -3.67 -4.86
N GLU A 50 -14.72 -3.04 -3.72
CA GLU A 50 -14.48 -1.62 -3.54
C GLU A 50 -12.99 -1.40 -3.21
N ILE A 51 -12.30 -0.60 -4.01
CA ILE A 51 -10.88 -0.33 -3.82
C ILE A 51 -10.71 0.96 -3.00
N LEU A 52 -10.04 0.83 -1.88
CA LEU A 52 -9.67 1.94 -0.99
C LEU A 52 -8.15 2.01 -0.91
N TYR A 53 -7.60 3.22 -0.80
CA TYR A 53 -6.16 3.43 -0.69
C TYR A 53 -5.83 3.96 0.69
N LEU A 54 -4.78 3.44 1.31
CA LEU A 54 -4.19 3.96 2.53
C LEU A 54 -2.85 4.59 2.21
N SER A 55 -2.67 5.86 2.59
CA SER A 55 -1.41 6.55 2.49
C SER A 55 -0.80 6.72 3.89
N SER A 56 0.48 6.45 4.03
CA SER A 56 1.22 6.73 5.27
C SER A 56 1.59 8.21 5.42
N HIS A 57 1.39 9.02 4.38
CA HIS A 57 1.64 10.45 4.44
C HIS A 57 0.61 11.15 5.34
N SER A 58 1.10 11.97 6.27
CA SER A 58 0.24 12.74 7.18
C SER A 58 -0.22 14.08 6.61
N SER A 59 0.49 14.63 5.61
CA SER A 59 0.15 15.92 5.01
C SER A 59 -0.68 15.79 3.75
N LEU A 60 -1.69 16.65 3.61
CA LEU A 60 -2.52 16.73 2.39
C LEU A 60 -1.67 16.97 1.12
N GLN A 61 -0.58 17.74 1.24
CA GLN A 61 0.30 18.02 0.12
C GLN A 61 0.95 16.73 -0.44
N ASN A 62 1.39 15.82 0.42
CA ASN A 62 1.98 14.55 0.00
C ASN A 62 0.91 13.56 -0.49
N VAL A 63 -0.26 13.53 0.14
CA VAL A 63 -1.40 12.73 -0.33
C VAL A 63 -1.83 13.14 -1.75
N LYS A 64 -1.79 14.43 -2.09
CA LYS A 64 -2.05 14.89 -3.47
C LYS A 64 -1.01 14.37 -4.47
N LYS A 65 0.22 14.12 -4.05
CA LYS A 65 1.23 13.47 -4.90
C LYS A 65 0.87 12.00 -5.15
N ASP A 66 0.34 11.30 -4.15
CA ASP A 66 -0.18 9.94 -4.32
C ASP A 66 -1.33 9.92 -5.34
N GLU A 67 -2.27 10.87 -5.24
CA GLU A 67 -3.36 11.01 -6.24
C GLU A 67 -2.85 11.21 -7.68
N ILE A 68 -1.78 11.99 -7.86
CA ILE A 68 -1.16 12.18 -9.18
C ILE A 68 -0.67 10.84 -9.74
N VAL A 69 -0.01 10.02 -8.92
CA VAL A 69 0.48 8.70 -9.34
C VAL A 69 -0.69 7.78 -9.69
N LEU A 70 -1.71 7.70 -8.85
CA LEU A 70 -2.89 6.86 -9.11
C LEU A 70 -3.57 7.24 -10.43
N LYS A 71 -3.74 8.53 -10.71
CA LYS A 71 -4.34 9.03 -11.96
C LYS A 71 -3.44 8.76 -13.16
N LYS A 72 -2.14 9.01 -13.05
CA LYS A 72 -1.16 8.84 -14.14
C LYS A 72 -1.12 7.42 -14.68
N TYR A 73 -1.32 6.43 -13.83
CA TYR A 73 -1.22 5.02 -14.19
C TYR A 73 -2.57 4.30 -14.24
N ASP A 74 -3.67 5.05 -14.29
CA ASP A 74 -5.03 4.52 -14.42
C ASP A 74 -5.41 3.49 -13.34
N PHE A 75 -4.99 3.74 -12.10
CA PHE A 75 -5.45 2.93 -10.98
C PHE A 75 -6.97 2.99 -10.84
N PRO A 76 -7.64 1.91 -10.39
CA PRO A 76 -9.06 1.95 -10.10
C PRO A 76 -9.45 3.12 -9.21
N LYS A 77 -10.59 3.75 -9.49
CA LYS A 77 -11.07 4.85 -8.66
C LYS A 77 -11.42 4.36 -7.27
N GLY A 78 -10.98 5.10 -6.27
CA GLY A 78 -11.27 4.85 -4.87
C GLY A 78 -10.77 6.00 -4.01
N PRO A 79 -11.33 6.17 -2.79
CA PRO A 79 -10.88 7.19 -1.87
C PRO A 79 -9.50 6.88 -1.30
N ILE A 80 -8.76 7.93 -0.95
CA ILE A 80 -7.49 7.81 -0.22
C ILE A 80 -7.72 8.22 1.22
N PHE A 81 -7.39 7.33 2.15
CA PHE A 81 -7.39 7.57 3.59
C PHE A 81 -5.96 7.78 4.07
N TYR A 82 -5.77 8.68 5.04
CA TYR A 82 -4.46 8.98 5.63
C TYR A 82 -4.60 9.47 7.07
N PRO A 83 -3.57 9.35 7.92
CA PRO A 83 -3.73 9.50 9.37
C PRO A 83 -4.06 10.91 9.85
N LYS A 84 -3.71 11.99 9.14
CA LYS A 84 -4.02 13.39 9.55
C LYS A 84 -3.69 13.66 11.02
N GLU A 85 -2.52 13.29 11.50
CA GLU A 85 -2.12 13.39 12.91
C GLU A 85 -2.90 12.49 13.90
N LYS A 86 -3.75 11.59 13.40
CA LYS A 86 -4.47 10.59 14.19
C LYS A 86 -3.81 9.23 14.08
N ASP A 87 -4.14 8.32 14.98
CA ASP A 87 -3.68 6.95 14.86
C ASP A 87 -4.44 6.15 13.78
N TRP A 88 -3.91 4.98 13.40
CA TRP A 88 -4.52 4.13 12.39
C TRP A 88 -5.91 3.61 12.75
N ASN A 89 -6.28 3.53 14.04
CA ASN A 89 -7.61 3.10 14.44
C ASN A 89 -8.69 4.06 13.93
N PHE A 90 -8.43 5.38 13.95
CA PHE A 90 -9.35 6.36 13.37
C PHE A 90 -9.47 6.22 11.86
N VAL A 91 -8.37 5.96 11.17
CA VAL A 91 -8.37 5.76 9.70
C VAL A 91 -9.18 4.53 9.33
N ILE A 92 -9.00 3.43 10.04
CA ILE A 92 -9.74 2.18 9.80
C ILE A 92 -11.21 2.32 10.18
N GLU A 93 -11.55 3.04 11.25
CA GLU A 93 -12.95 3.36 11.62
C GLU A 93 -13.67 4.12 10.51
N GLU A 94 -12.97 5.01 9.81
CA GLU A 94 -13.51 5.79 8.70
C GLU A 94 -13.62 4.94 7.42
N ALA A 95 -12.58 4.19 7.08
CA ALA A 95 -12.47 3.40 5.86
C ALA A 95 -13.28 2.10 5.90
N LYS A 96 -13.38 1.44 7.06
CA LYS A 96 -14.08 0.16 7.30
C LYS A 96 -13.78 -0.93 6.27
N PRO A 97 -12.51 -1.26 6.00
CA PRO A 97 -12.16 -2.27 5.03
C PRO A 97 -12.45 -3.68 5.55
N ASP A 98 -12.71 -4.62 4.64
CA ASP A 98 -12.76 -6.07 4.97
C ASP A 98 -11.36 -6.70 4.95
N ILE A 99 -10.50 -6.23 4.04
CA ILE A 99 -9.15 -6.74 3.81
C ILE A 99 -8.20 -5.54 3.78
N ILE A 100 -7.10 -5.65 4.50
CA ILE A 100 -5.96 -4.74 4.38
C ILE A 100 -4.79 -5.49 3.74
N ILE A 101 -4.22 -4.89 2.70
CA ILE A 101 -3.01 -5.38 2.03
C ILE A 101 -1.96 -4.30 2.20
N GLU A 102 -0.89 -4.62 2.88
CA GLU A 102 0.21 -3.70 3.14
C GLU A 102 1.55 -4.42 3.03
N ASP A 103 2.62 -3.68 2.82
CA ASP A 103 3.96 -4.24 2.86
C ASP A 103 4.53 -4.27 4.29
N ASP A 104 5.63 -5.03 4.47
CA ASP A 104 6.24 -5.23 5.78
C ASP A 104 7.13 -4.06 6.24
N CYS A 105 7.17 -2.96 5.49
CA CYS A 105 7.90 -1.73 5.82
C CYS A 105 9.37 -1.97 6.25
N GLU A 106 10.01 -3.02 5.68
CA GLU A 106 11.33 -3.49 6.08
C GLU A 106 12.39 -2.38 6.11
N SER A 107 12.37 -1.48 5.11
CA SER A 107 13.36 -0.41 4.97
C SER A 107 13.21 0.74 5.96
N ILE A 108 12.03 0.91 6.58
CA ILE A 108 11.68 2.08 7.40
C ILE A 108 11.30 1.77 8.84
N GLY A 109 11.43 0.52 9.29
CA GLY A 109 11.21 0.17 10.70
C GLY A 109 10.27 -1.02 10.95
N GLY A 110 9.79 -1.69 9.90
CA GLY A 110 9.00 -2.91 10.02
C GLY A 110 7.62 -2.68 10.66
N GLU A 111 7.18 -3.59 11.52
CA GLU A 111 5.84 -3.59 12.14
C GLU A 111 5.42 -2.28 12.80
N TYR A 112 6.38 -1.49 13.31
CA TYR A 112 6.08 -0.19 13.91
C TYR A 112 5.53 0.83 12.92
N GLN A 113 5.81 0.65 11.62
CA GLN A 113 5.36 1.52 10.54
C GLN A 113 4.10 1.00 9.82
N MET A 114 3.77 -0.27 10.04
CA MET A 114 2.61 -0.91 9.42
C MET A 114 1.30 -0.45 10.08
N THR A 115 0.20 -0.62 9.36
CA THR A 115 -1.14 -0.29 9.86
C THR A 115 -1.69 -1.37 10.77
N TYR A 116 -1.82 -2.61 10.27
CA TYR A 116 -2.52 -3.67 10.98
C TYR A 116 -1.90 -4.03 12.34
N PRO A 117 -0.57 -4.15 12.53
CA PRO A 117 0.01 -4.46 13.84
C PRO A 117 -0.32 -3.41 14.91
N ASN A 118 -0.55 -2.16 14.50
CA ASN A 118 -0.82 -1.03 15.38
C ASN A 118 -2.32 -0.78 15.66
N LEU A 119 -3.21 -1.62 15.11
CA LEU A 119 -4.63 -1.56 15.41
C LEU A 119 -4.97 -2.19 16.76
N ASN A 120 -6.09 -1.74 17.35
CA ASN A 120 -6.65 -2.36 18.55
C ASN A 120 -7.17 -3.78 18.26
N LYS A 121 -7.44 -4.54 19.32
CA LYS A 121 -7.88 -5.94 19.22
C LYS A 121 -9.22 -6.09 18.48
N GLU A 122 -10.09 -5.11 18.60
CA GLU A 122 -11.41 -5.15 17.96
C GLU A 122 -11.29 -5.13 16.44
N TRP A 123 -10.47 -4.22 15.88
CA TRP A 123 -10.21 -4.16 14.44
C TRP A 123 -9.44 -5.37 13.96
N LYS A 124 -8.42 -5.82 14.69
CA LYS A 124 -7.67 -7.03 14.34
C LYS A 124 -8.54 -8.28 14.24
N ALA A 125 -9.60 -8.36 15.01
CA ALA A 125 -10.55 -9.49 14.96
C ALA A 125 -11.48 -9.45 13.74
N LYS A 126 -11.73 -8.26 13.18
CA LYS A 126 -12.66 -8.06 12.06
C LYS A 126 -11.97 -8.09 10.69
N LEU A 127 -10.71 -7.66 10.61
CA LEU A 127 -9.98 -7.49 9.38
C LEU A 127 -9.21 -8.74 8.95
N ILE A 128 -9.17 -8.97 7.65
CA ILE A 128 -8.21 -9.88 7.03
C ILE A 128 -6.96 -9.07 6.69
N SER A 129 -5.82 -9.44 7.28
CA SER A 129 -4.53 -8.83 6.98
C SER A 129 -3.74 -9.71 6.02
N ILE A 130 -3.25 -9.10 4.96
CA ILE A 130 -2.33 -9.70 3.99
C ILE A 130 -1.08 -8.85 3.96
N VAL A 131 0.04 -9.43 4.39
CA VAL A 131 1.34 -8.76 4.39
C VAL A 131 2.15 -9.26 3.21
N ILE A 132 2.67 -8.32 2.42
CA ILE A 132 3.58 -8.60 1.31
C ILE A 132 4.98 -8.09 1.63
N LYS A 133 5.97 -8.54 0.89
CA LYS A 133 7.31 -7.96 1.00
C LYS A 133 7.33 -6.56 0.40
N GLU A 134 7.97 -5.62 1.09
CA GLU A 134 8.21 -4.27 0.58
C GLU A 134 8.86 -4.35 -0.81
N PHE A 135 8.38 -3.57 -1.77
CA PHE A 135 8.74 -3.59 -3.20
C PHE A 135 8.46 -4.92 -3.93
N GLY A 136 7.85 -5.92 -3.29
CA GLY A 136 7.52 -7.20 -3.91
C GLY A 136 6.28 -7.17 -4.81
N GLY A 137 5.38 -6.20 -4.59
CA GLY A 137 4.12 -6.09 -5.32
C GLY A 137 3.08 -7.15 -4.94
N ILE A 138 1.97 -7.14 -5.65
CA ILE A 138 0.80 -8.01 -5.37
C ILE A 138 0.52 -9.05 -6.45
N ASP A 139 1.44 -9.23 -7.40
CA ASP A 139 1.22 -10.11 -8.55
C ASP A 139 0.97 -11.57 -8.15
N ASN A 140 1.57 -12.02 -7.04
CA ASN A 140 1.42 -13.38 -6.52
C ASN A 140 0.10 -13.63 -5.77
N LEU A 141 -0.67 -12.59 -5.47
CA LEU A 141 -1.97 -12.74 -4.82
C LEU A 141 -3.01 -13.29 -5.82
N PRO A 142 -4.04 -14.03 -5.35
CA PRO A 142 -5.05 -14.58 -6.25
C PRO A 142 -5.80 -13.52 -7.03
N ASP A 143 -6.13 -13.79 -8.30
CA ASP A 143 -7.02 -12.93 -9.09
C ASP A 143 -8.48 -13.07 -8.61
N ASP A 144 -8.85 -14.23 -8.11
CA ASP A 144 -10.19 -14.53 -7.57
C ASP A 144 -10.31 -13.92 -6.16
N ILE A 145 -11.21 -12.95 -5.99
CA ILE A 145 -11.43 -12.28 -4.72
C ILE A 145 -11.93 -13.21 -3.61
N THR A 146 -12.61 -14.30 -3.96
CA THR A 146 -13.08 -15.29 -2.97
C THR A 146 -11.92 -16.07 -2.38
N LYS A 147 -10.86 -16.28 -3.16
CA LYS A 147 -9.60 -16.89 -2.72
C LYS A 147 -8.76 -15.90 -1.91
N LEU A 148 -8.80 -14.63 -2.28
CA LEU A 148 -8.10 -13.57 -1.54
C LEU A 148 -8.56 -13.50 -0.08
N LYS A 149 -9.87 -13.62 0.18
CA LYS A 149 -10.43 -13.67 1.54
C LYS A 149 -9.94 -14.85 2.38
N LYS A 150 -9.44 -15.89 1.76
CA LYS A 150 -8.91 -17.11 2.39
C LYS A 150 -7.38 -17.17 2.36
N TRP A 151 -6.74 -16.16 1.77
CA TRP A 151 -5.30 -16.10 1.65
C TRP A 151 -4.63 -16.10 3.02
N ARG A 152 -3.56 -16.87 3.15
CA ARG A 152 -2.66 -16.85 4.30
C ARG A 152 -1.24 -16.69 3.75
N SER A 153 -0.59 -15.64 4.18
CA SER A 153 0.81 -15.37 3.85
C SER A 153 1.76 -16.31 4.57
#